data_65823c4ae83dcc3460eca32fa9848d54
#
_entry.id   65823c4ae83dcc3460eca32fa9848d54
#
_cell.length_a   1.000
_cell.length_b   1.000
_cell.length_c   1.000
_cell.angle_alpha   90.00
_cell.angle_beta   90.00
_cell.angle_gamma   90.00
#
_symmetry.space_group_name_H-M   'P 1'
#
loop_
_entity.id
_entity.type
_entity.pdbx_description
1 polymer ?
#
loop_
_entity_poly.entity_id
_entity_poly.type
_entity_poly.pdbx_seq_one_letter_code
_entity_poly.pdbx_strand_id
1 'polypeptide(L)'
;MILAIAGILQSIPGADWGTKAQAASYSGDYRYWSQGASDDYNMRQYGCWVTAQAKLLYETNVDRSAGFNPDSYLNWQRSNGLINSGFYQTNGGNAPSIYASQKGKQLTYLGNWNADANQLWFNINAGYYTIVKVPGHYVMLANQLSKEKGVLYCYDSWTPSSSVAPQPLSRYSSWQSGYVYRNDSRDTTPPTISNVRITDVNADGYTVVCNVSDNVGISKVEFPSWNTDKHRGEDANWIQGSVSGNTASARISLSSLKSGAVQGNYVTHIYAWDSSGNKTCVSTSIVYLSLIH
;
A
#
# COMPACT_ATOMS: atom_id res chain seq x y z
N MET A 1 25.80 18.20 -18.64
CA MET A 1 26.39 18.54 -17.32
C MET A 1 26.10 17.36 -16.40
N ILE A 2 27.12 16.53 -16.18
CA ILE A 2 27.01 15.29 -15.37
C ILE A 2 27.00 15.73 -13.91
N LEU A 3 25.87 15.61 -13.23
CA LEU A 3 25.81 15.86 -11.79
C LEU A 3 26.34 14.62 -11.07
N ALA A 4 27.62 14.64 -10.72
CA ALA A 4 28.21 13.68 -9.82
C ALA A 4 27.60 13.89 -8.43
N ILE A 5 26.70 12.99 -8.00
CA ILE A 5 26.26 12.94 -6.60
C ILE A 5 27.32 12.18 -5.82
N ALA A 6 28.45 12.82 -5.55
CA ALA A 6 29.36 12.40 -4.51
C ALA A 6 28.72 12.80 -3.17
N GLY A 7 27.91 11.93 -2.60
CA GLY A 7 27.48 12.07 -1.22
C GLY A 7 28.68 11.93 -0.30
N ILE A 8 29.11 13.01 0.33
CA ILE A 8 30.09 12.95 1.43
C ILE A 8 29.41 12.14 2.56
N LEU A 9 29.85 10.89 2.72
CA LEU A 9 29.52 10.06 3.87
C LEU A 9 30.15 10.70 5.11
N GLN A 10 29.38 11.40 5.91
CA GLN A 10 29.74 11.55 7.32
C GLN A 10 29.50 10.19 7.97
N SER A 11 30.59 9.55 8.38
CA SER A 11 30.58 8.30 9.15
C SER A 11 29.74 8.50 10.41
N ILE A 12 28.65 7.74 10.51
CA ILE A 12 27.93 7.58 11.77
C ILE A 12 28.82 6.72 12.68
N PRO A 13 29.25 7.21 13.86
CA PRO A 13 30.11 6.42 14.74
C PRO A 13 29.37 5.15 15.21
N GLY A 14 29.96 3.99 14.96
CA GLY A 14 29.49 2.71 15.48
C GLY A 14 28.89 1.72 14.47
N ALA A 15 28.82 2.03 13.19
CA ALA A 15 28.41 1.09 12.18
C ALA A 15 29.61 0.27 11.68
N ASP A 16 29.70 -0.99 12.06
CA ASP A 16 30.65 -1.95 11.47
C ASP A 16 30.15 -2.36 10.08
N TRP A 17 30.77 -1.77 9.06
CA TRP A 17 30.43 -1.97 7.64
C TRP A 17 31.07 -3.23 7.03
N GLY A 18 31.90 -3.95 7.78
CA GLY A 18 32.75 -5.03 7.28
C GLY A 18 32.25 -6.45 7.49
N THR A 19 31.32 -6.67 8.42
CA THR A 19 30.77 -8.00 8.69
C THR A 19 29.48 -8.20 7.90
N LYS A 20 29.37 -9.35 7.20
CA LYS A 20 28.08 -9.83 6.71
C LYS A 20 27.13 -9.89 7.90
N ALA A 21 26.21 -8.93 8.01
CA ALA A 21 25.03 -9.16 8.81
C ALA A 21 24.40 -10.43 8.25
N GLN A 22 24.14 -11.42 9.11
CA GLN A 22 23.54 -12.69 8.75
C GLN A 22 22.34 -12.38 7.86
N ALA A 23 22.33 -12.90 6.63
CA ALA A 23 21.50 -12.47 5.52
C ALA A 23 20.04 -12.22 5.95
N ALA A 24 19.72 -10.97 6.19
CA ALA A 24 18.34 -10.55 6.16
C ALA A 24 17.93 -10.67 4.69
N SER A 25 17.38 -11.82 4.33
CA SER A 25 16.87 -12.01 2.98
C SER A 25 15.80 -10.96 2.71
N TYR A 26 15.64 -10.50 1.46
CA TYR A 26 14.48 -9.73 1.03
C TYR A 26 13.18 -10.55 1.11
N SER A 27 13.11 -11.56 1.97
CA SER A 27 11.91 -12.34 2.25
C SER A 27 10.94 -11.53 3.09
N GLY A 28 9.65 -11.57 2.73
CA GLY A 28 8.59 -10.91 3.48
C GLY A 28 8.19 -9.54 2.92
N ASP A 29 7.69 -8.69 3.81
CA ASP A 29 7.07 -7.42 3.47
C ASP A 29 8.10 -6.41 2.94
N TYR A 30 7.87 -5.89 1.71
CA TYR A 30 8.74 -4.92 1.04
C TYR A 30 9.01 -3.65 1.87
N ARG A 31 8.13 -3.30 2.79
CA ARG A 31 8.30 -2.16 3.69
C ARG A 31 9.56 -2.25 4.55
N TYR A 32 10.00 -3.49 4.80
CA TYR A 32 11.17 -3.82 5.61
C TYR A 32 12.42 -4.17 4.79
N TRP A 33 12.38 -4.09 3.46
CA TRP A 33 13.58 -4.31 2.65
C TRP A 33 14.69 -3.34 3.02
N SER A 34 15.90 -3.87 3.20
CA SER A 34 17.09 -3.11 3.60
C SER A 34 18.19 -3.27 2.59
N GLN A 35 18.88 -2.18 2.24
CA GLN A 35 20.11 -2.27 1.43
C GLN A 35 21.17 -3.17 2.07
N GLY A 36 21.20 -3.26 3.39
CA GLY A 36 22.13 -4.12 4.13
C GLY A 36 21.91 -5.62 3.93
N ALA A 37 20.74 -6.03 3.38
CA ALA A 37 20.42 -7.41 3.07
C ALA A 37 21.08 -7.92 1.77
N SER A 38 21.64 -7.03 0.95
CA SER A 38 22.24 -7.35 -0.33
C SER A 38 23.56 -8.13 -0.18
N ASP A 39 23.81 -9.06 -1.08
CA ASP A 39 25.14 -9.69 -1.24
C ASP A 39 26.14 -8.77 -1.96
N ASP A 40 25.67 -7.74 -2.67
CA ASP A 40 26.50 -6.75 -3.34
C ASP A 40 27.07 -5.74 -2.33
N TYR A 41 28.40 -5.60 -2.30
CA TYR A 41 29.07 -4.66 -1.38
C TYR A 41 28.62 -3.22 -1.60
N ASN A 42 28.59 -2.76 -2.85
CA ASN A 42 28.22 -1.38 -3.16
C ASN A 42 26.74 -1.12 -2.85
N MET A 43 25.87 -2.11 -3.03
CA MET A 43 24.48 -2.02 -2.62
C MET A 43 24.34 -1.81 -1.11
N ARG A 44 25.09 -2.56 -0.30
CA ARG A 44 25.10 -2.36 1.17
C ARG A 44 25.55 -0.95 1.57
N GLN A 45 26.53 -0.39 0.86
CA GLN A 45 27.10 0.94 1.18
C GLN A 45 26.26 2.10 0.63
N TYR A 46 25.75 1.98 -0.60
CA TYR A 46 25.19 3.10 -1.37
C TYR A 46 23.77 2.82 -1.89
N GLY A 47 23.18 1.69 -1.57
CA GLY A 47 21.96 1.18 -2.18
C GLY A 47 20.64 1.80 -1.69
N CYS A 48 20.65 2.81 -0.83
CA CYS A 48 19.43 3.41 -0.31
C CYS A 48 18.48 3.91 -1.41
N TRP A 49 19.04 4.50 -2.46
CA TRP A 49 18.29 4.98 -3.61
C TRP A 49 17.66 3.83 -4.41
N VAL A 50 18.43 2.78 -4.71
CA VAL A 50 17.94 1.59 -5.42
C VAL A 50 16.85 0.87 -4.60
N THR A 51 17.07 0.73 -3.29
CA THR A 51 16.11 0.10 -2.39
C THR A 51 14.81 0.91 -2.30
N ALA A 52 14.89 2.23 -2.21
CA ALA A 52 13.71 3.09 -2.20
C ALA A 52 12.93 3.00 -3.52
N GLN A 53 13.62 2.93 -4.67
CA GLN A 53 13.00 2.71 -5.98
C GLN A 53 12.35 1.32 -6.10
N ALA A 54 12.99 0.27 -5.59
CA ALA A 54 12.40 -1.07 -5.59
C ALA A 54 11.13 -1.12 -4.72
N LYS A 55 11.12 -0.47 -3.57
CA LYS A 55 9.91 -0.32 -2.74
C LYS A 55 8.80 0.43 -3.49
N LEU A 56 9.13 1.51 -4.18
CA LEU A 56 8.19 2.25 -5.03
C LEU A 56 7.57 1.35 -6.10
N LEU A 57 8.38 0.57 -6.82
CA LEU A 57 7.90 -0.33 -7.88
C LEU A 57 6.99 -1.43 -7.32
N TYR A 58 7.29 -1.94 -6.14
CA TYR A 58 6.45 -2.93 -5.48
C TYR A 58 5.12 -2.31 -4.99
N GLU A 59 5.16 -1.15 -4.33
CA GLU A 59 3.96 -0.47 -3.81
C GLU A 59 3.02 -0.04 -4.93
N THR A 60 3.56 0.46 -6.03
CA THR A 60 2.78 0.89 -7.21
C THR A 60 2.28 -0.27 -8.07
N ASN A 61 2.50 -1.53 -7.66
CA ASN A 61 2.11 -2.72 -8.40
C ASN A 61 2.74 -2.81 -9.81
N VAL A 62 3.91 -2.20 -9.99
CA VAL A 62 4.68 -2.35 -11.22
C VAL A 62 5.29 -3.74 -11.31
N ASP A 63 5.91 -4.21 -10.21
CA ASP A 63 6.42 -5.57 -10.14
C ASP A 63 6.25 -6.14 -8.73
N ARG A 64 5.43 -7.18 -8.61
CA ARG A 64 5.24 -8.01 -7.40
C ARG A 64 5.53 -9.48 -7.68
N SER A 65 6.28 -9.76 -8.74
CA SER A 65 6.64 -11.14 -9.10
C SER A 65 7.50 -11.78 -8.01
N ALA A 66 7.39 -13.09 -7.88
CA ALA A 66 8.28 -13.85 -6.99
C ALA A 66 9.74 -13.65 -7.41
N GLY A 67 10.58 -13.17 -6.50
CA GLY A 67 11.99 -12.84 -6.79
C GLY A 67 12.25 -11.38 -7.14
N PHE A 68 11.22 -10.53 -7.31
CA PHE A 68 11.46 -9.09 -7.38
C PHE A 68 11.88 -8.57 -6.00
N ASN A 69 13.03 -7.91 -5.97
CA ASN A 69 13.62 -7.32 -4.76
C ASN A 69 14.67 -6.26 -5.18
N PRO A 70 15.28 -5.52 -4.23
CA PRO A 70 16.27 -4.51 -4.54
C PRO A 70 17.46 -4.99 -5.36
N ASP A 71 17.96 -6.23 -5.14
CA ASP A 71 19.09 -6.77 -5.90
C ASP A 71 18.72 -7.14 -7.33
N SER A 72 17.53 -7.72 -7.54
CA SER A 72 17.03 -8.00 -8.89
C SER A 72 16.84 -6.71 -9.69
N TYR A 73 16.36 -5.66 -9.02
CA TYR A 73 16.21 -4.35 -9.64
C TYR A 73 17.56 -3.66 -9.91
N LEU A 74 18.53 -3.79 -9.01
CA LEU A 74 19.91 -3.34 -9.25
C LEU A 74 20.53 -4.02 -10.48
N ASN A 75 20.39 -5.35 -10.58
CA ASN A 75 20.90 -6.11 -11.71
C ASN A 75 20.25 -5.64 -13.02
N TRP A 76 18.95 -5.37 -13.01
CA TRP A 76 18.26 -4.79 -14.16
C TRP A 76 18.81 -3.39 -14.50
N GLN A 77 19.02 -2.50 -13.51
CA GLN A 77 19.60 -1.17 -13.77
C GLN A 77 20.99 -1.27 -14.40
N ARG A 78 21.85 -2.18 -13.92
CA ARG A 78 23.18 -2.44 -14.48
C ARG A 78 23.08 -2.92 -15.93
N SER A 79 22.24 -3.89 -16.19
CA SER A 79 22.04 -4.45 -17.54
C SER A 79 21.50 -3.43 -18.55
N ASN A 80 20.81 -2.39 -18.08
CA ASN A 80 20.28 -1.31 -18.91
C ASN A 80 21.15 -0.04 -18.89
N GLY A 81 22.36 -0.09 -18.31
CA GLY A 81 23.29 1.05 -18.26
C GLY A 81 22.81 2.24 -17.43
N LEU A 82 21.86 2.03 -16.51
CA LEU A 82 21.26 3.08 -15.67
C LEU A 82 22.03 3.32 -14.38
N ILE A 83 22.90 2.40 -14.00
CA ILE A 83 23.85 2.51 -12.90
C ILE A 83 25.19 1.91 -13.32
N ASN A 84 26.29 2.60 -13.04
CA ASN A 84 27.63 2.12 -13.38
C ASN A 84 28.30 1.35 -12.23
N SER A 85 29.52 0.85 -12.46
CA SER A 85 30.29 0.11 -11.46
C SER A 85 30.64 0.93 -10.21
N GLY A 86 30.70 2.26 -10.32
CA GLY A 86 30.89 3.19 -9.20
C GLY A 86 29.61 3.55 -8.47
N PHE A 87 28.49 2.87 -8.78
CA PHE A 87 27.17 3.11 -8.20
C PHE A 87 26.58 4.50 -8.50
N TYR A 88 27.03 5.13 -9.58
CA TYR A 88 26.45 6.38 -10.07
C TYR A 88 25.30 6.12 -11.03
N GLN A 89 24.16 6.74 -10.77
CA GLN A 89 23.02 6.67 -11.68
C GLN A 89 23.22 7.63 -12.87
N THR A 90 22.98 7.12 -14.06
CA THR A 90 23.11 7.88 -15.31
C THR A 90 21.81 8.58 -15.73
N ASN A 91 20.67 8.23 -15.16
CA ASN A 91 19.36 8.70 -15.60
C ASN A 91 18.48 9.31 -14.48
N GLY A 92 19.10 9.83 -13.42
CA GLY A 92 18.40 10.51 -12.33
C GLY A 92 17.22 9.71 -11.76
N GLY A 93 16.04 10.33 -11.70
CA GLY A 93 14.82 9.71 -11.20
C GLY A 93 14.07 8.81 -12.19
N ASN A 94 14.47 8.70 -13.46
CA ASN A 94 13.68 8.03 -14.50
C ASN A 94 13.76 6.50 -14.50
N ALA A 95 14.71 5.89 -13.82
CA ALA A 95 14.88 4.42 -13.82
C ALA A 95 13.59 3.65 -13.48
N PRO A 96 12.79 4.03 -12.46
CA PRO A 96 11.51 3.37 -12.19
C PRO A 96 10.50 3.46 -13.34
N SER A 97 10.44 4.60 -14.03
CA SER A 97 9.53 4.80 -15.17
C SER A 97 9.92 3.94 -16.37
N ILE A 98 11.22 3.81 -16.65
CA ILE A 98 11.75 2.94 -17.70
C ILE A 98 11.43 1.47 -17.39
N TYR A 99 11.65 1.04 -16.13
CA TYR A 99 11.33 -0.30 -15.67
C TYR A 99 9.83 -0.59 -15.83
N ALA A 100 8.98 0.32 -15.37
CA ALA A 100 7.54 0.19 -15.48
C ALA A 100 7.09 0.01 -16.93
N SER A 101 7.62 0.82 -17.86
CA SER A 101 7.32 0.71 -19.30
C SER A 101 7.68 -0.66 -19.86
N GLN A 102 8.83 -1.23 -19.50
CA GLN A 102 9.24 -2.58 -19.93
C GLN A 102 8.35 -3.69 -19.33
N LYS A 103 7.68 -3.42 -18.20
CA LYS A 103 6.67 -4.31 -17.59
C LYS A 103 5.24 -4.07 -18.11
N GLY A 104 5.07 -3.22 -19.14
CA GLY A 104 3.74 -2.86 -19.65
C GLY A 104 2.91 -2.02 -18.67
N LYS A 105 3.57 -1.33 -17.75
CA LYS A 105 2.96 -0.44 -16.74
C LYS A 105 3.33 1.02 -17.01
N GLN A 106 2.56 1.94 -16.42
CA GLN A 106 2.81 3.38 -16.58
C GLN A 106 3.08 4.01 -15.21
N LEU A 107 4.34 4.31 -14.95
CA LEU A 107 4.80 5.07 -13.79
C LEU A 107 5.57 6.28 -14.31
N THR A 108 5.03 7.48 -14.16
CA THR A 108 5.60 8.70 -14.70
C THR A 108 6.43 9.43 -13.64
N TYR A 109 7.70 9.66 -13.91
CA TYR A 109 8.52 10.56 -13.10
C TYR A 109 8.14 12.01 -13.39
N LEU A 110 7.66 12.73 -12.37
CA LEU A 110 7.18 14.12 -12.49
C LEU A 110 8.28 15.16 -12.23
N GLY A 111 9.43 14.73 -11.72
CA GLY A 111 10.53 15.60 -11.42
C GLY A 111 10.98 15.57 -9.96
N ASN A 112 11.92 16.45 -9.65
CA ASN A 112 12.44 16.64 -8.30
C ASN A 112 11.86 17.92 -7.72
N TRP A 113 11.02 17.78 -6.69
CA TRP A 113 10.25 18.86 -6.08
C TRP A 113 10.76 19.17 -4.67
N ASN A 114 10.31 20.29 -4.10
CA ASN A 114 10.55 20.55 -2.68
C ASN A 114 9.98 19.42 -1.81
N ALA A 115 10.62 19.18 -0.67
CA ALA A 115 10.22 18.17 0.29
C ALA A 115 9.83 18.78 1.64
N ASP A 116 9.12 19.91 1.65
CA ASP A 116 8.50 20.42 2.88
C ASP A 116 7.21 19.66 3.20
N ALA A 117 6.71 19.82 4.42
CA ALA A 117 5.54 19.09 4.89
C ALA A 117 4.30 19.32 4.02
N ASN A 118 4.06 20.56 3.59
CA ASN A 118 2.89 20.91 2.77
C ASN A 118 2.95 20.23 1.42
N GLN A 119 4.13 20.26 0.76
CA GLN A 119 4.32 19.59 -0.52
C GLN A 119 4.19 18.08 -0.41
N LEU A 120 4.72 17.45 0.63
CA LEU A 120 4.61 16.01 0.84
C LEU A 120 3.17 15.59 1.11
N TRP A 121 2.41 16.35 1.91
CA TRP A 121 0.99 16.12 2.09
C TRP A 121 0.17 16.33 0.81
N PHE A 122 0.51 17.35 0.02
CA PHE A 122 -0.08 17.52 -1.31
C PHE A 122 0.15 16.29 -2.19
N ASN A 123 1.40 15.79 -2.26
CA ASN A 123 1.73 14.60 -3.04
C ASN A 123 0.92 13.37 -2.61
N ILE A 124 0.82 13.13 -1.29
CA ILE A 124 0.03 12.04 -0.72
C ILE A 124 -1.45 12.17 -1.11
N ASN A 125 -2.02 13.35 -1.01
CA ASN A 125 -3.43 13.59 -1.30
C ASN A 125 -3.74 13.52 -2.79
N ALA A 126 -2.80 13.93 -3.64
CA ALA A 126 -2.88 13.77 -5.10
C ALA A 126 -2.65 12.33 -5.57
N GLY A 127 -2.31 11.40 -4.66
CA GLY A 127 -2.00 10.01 -5.00
C GLY A 127 -0.63 9.82 -5.65
N TYR A 128 0.27 10.80 -5.50
CA TYR A 128 1.64 10.69 -5.97
C TYR A 128 2.51 9.96 -4.95
N TYR A 129 3.54 9.31 -5.44
CA TYR A 129 4.56 8.63 -4.64
C TYR A 129 5.83 9.45 -4.61
N THR A 130 6.51 9.50 -3.49
CA THR A 130 7.70 10.35 -3.33
C THR A 130 8.83 9.57 -2.69
N ILE A 131 10.02 9.62 -3.31
CA ILE A 131 11.27 9.23 -2.66
C ILE A 131 11.92 10.53 -2.15
N VAL A 132 12.04 10.64 -0.83
CA VAL A 132 12.55 11.84 -0.17
C VAL A 132 14.05 11.72 0.03
N LYS A 133 14.80 12.73 -0.38
CA LYS A 133 16.21 12.89 -0.07
C LYS A 133 16.34 13.54 1.29
N VAL A 134 16.97 12.85 2.20
CA VAL A 134 17.34 13.33 3.55
C VAL A 134 18.86 13.42 3.65
N PRO A 135 19.47 13.97 4.71
CA PRO A 135 20.92 14.07 4.81
C PRO A 135 21.62 12.72 4.65
N GLY A 136 22.39 12.58 3.59
CA GLY A 136 23.15 11.36 3.27
C GLY A 136 22.34 10.13 2.87
N HIS A 137 21.02 10.24 2.67
CA HIS A 137 20.16 9.08 2.51
C HIS A 137 18.92 9.33 1.64
N TYR A 138 18.27 8.26 1.18
CA TYR A 138 16.98 8.29 0.48
C TYR A 138 15.99 7.34 1.15
N VAL A 139 14.78 7.82 1.35
CA VAL A 139 13.68 7.05 1.95
C VAL A 139 12.42 7.17 1.11
N MET A 140 11.60 6.14 1.08
CA MET A 140 10.32 6.19 0.39
C MET A 140 9.23 6.69 1.34
N LEU A 141 8.46 7.70 0.94
CA LEU A 141 7.31 8.19 1.70
C LEU A 141 6.23 7.11 1.79
N ALA A 142 5.77 6.83 3.00
CA ALA A 142 4.77 5.79 3.27
C ALA A 142 3.35 6.42 3.25
N ASN A 143 2.79 6.57 2.05
CA ASN A 143 1.55 7.34 1.83
C ASN A 143 0.38 6.87 2.69
N GLN A 144 0.07 5.56 2.67
CA GLN A 144 -1.05 5.00 3.38
C GLN A 144 -0.87 5.13 4.91
N LEU A 145 0.31 4.76 5.40
CA LEU A 145 0.61 4.85 6.84
C LEU A 145 0.59 6.30 7.33
N SER A 146 1.06 7.26 6.50
CA SER A 146 0.99 8.69 6.83
C SER A 146 -0.45 9.17 6.97
N LYS A 147 -1.36 8.74 6.09
CA LYS A 147 -2.80 9.04 6.21
C LYS A 147 -3.41 8.46 7.47
N GLU A 148 -3.10 7.20 7.78
CA GLU A 148 -3.62 6.50 8.96
C GLU A 148 -3.16 7.12 10.28
N LYS A 149 -1.91 7.60 10.32
CA LYS A 149 -1.30 8.16 11.53
C LYS A 149 -1.45 9.68 11.66
N GLY A 150 -1.85 10.38 10.59
CA GLY A 150 -1.91 11.85 10.56
C GLY A 150 -0.56 12.55 10.63
N VAL A 151 0.54 11.82 10.45
CA VAL A 151 1.92 12.33 10.42
C VAL A 151 2.70 11.64 9.30
N LEU A 152 3.71 12.33 8.76
CA LEU A 152 4.51 11.80 7.66
C LEU A 152 5.39 10.64 8.13
N TYR A 153 5.23 9.48 7.50
CA TYR A 153 6.03 8.27 7.68
C TYR A 153 6.82 7.93 6.42
N CYS A 154 7.92 7.22 6.60
CA CYS A 154 8.71 6.69 5.50
C CYS A 154 9.10 5.22 5.73
N TYR A 155 9.36 4.53 4.62
CA TYR A 155 9.99 3.22 4.58
C TYR A 155 11.48 3.43 4.41
N ASP A 156 12.20 3.33 5.52
CA ASP A 156 13.65 3.47 5.56
C ASP A 156 14.32 2.21 4.98
N SER A 157 15.45 2.39 4.32
CA SER A 157 16.24 1.31 3.70
C SER A 157 17.56 1.05 4.42
N TRP A 158 17.81 1.70 5.56
CA TRP A 158 19.17 1.86 6.09
C TRP A 158 19.63 0.65 6.82
N THR A 159 19.34 -0.18 7.41
CA THR A 159 20.07 -1.28 8.08
C THR A 159 19.26 -2.57 8.24
N PRO A 160 19.88 -3.73 8.42
CA PRO A 160 19.20 -4.99 8.70
C PRO A 160 18.71 -5.12 10.15
N SER A 161 18.71 -4.04 10.92
CA SER A 161 18.25 -4.05 12.31
C SER A 161 16.75 -3.75 12.42
N SER A 162 16.21 -3.93 13.62
CA SER A 162 14.84 -3.54 13.99
C SER A 162 14.48 -2.09 13.68
N SER A 163 15.45 -1.26 13.31
CA SER A 163 15.27 0.14 12.89
C SER A 163 14.81 0.34 11.45
N VAL A 164 14.70 -0.71 10.64
CA VAL A 164 14.20 -0.65 9.24
C VAL A 164 12.67 -0.59 9.16
N ALA A 165 11.98 -0.70 10.27
CA ALA A 165 10.53 -0.52 10.34
C ALA A 165 10.11 0.85 9.80
N PRO A 166 8.85 1.00 9.33
CA PRO A 166 8.33 2.32 8.98
C PRO A 166 8.58 3.33 10.10
N GLN A 167 9.16 4.47 9.77
CA GLN A 167 9.59 5.48 10.73
C GLN A 167 8.91 6.82 10.47
N PRO A 168 8.62 7.64 11.50
CA PRO A 168 8.25 9.02 11.28
C PRO A 168 9.34 9.75 10.49
N LEU A 169 8.95 10.49 9.44
CA LEU A 169 9.89 11.22 8.61
C LEU A 169 10.61 12.32 9.40
N SER A 170 10.00 12.79 10.50
CA SER A 170 10.56 13.79 11.42
C SER A 170 11.84 13.33 12.16
N ARG A 171 12.19 12.03 12.08
CA ARG A 171 13.49 11.53 12.60
C ARG A 171 14.69 12.16 11.87
N TYR A 172 14.50 12.64 10.66
CA TYR A 172 15.52 13.29 9.87
C TYR A 172 15.48 14.80 10.09
N SER A 173 16.66 15.39 10.31
CA SER A 173 16.81 16.82 10.66
C SER A 173 16.38 17.78 9.54
N SER A 174 16.40 17.32 8.30
CA SER A 174 15.94 18.08 7.14
C SER A 174 15.50 17.18 5.99
N TRP A 175 14.64 17.71 5.14
CA TRP A 175 14.18 17.07 3.91
C TRP A 175 14.63 17.97 2.75
N GLN A 176 15.50 17.43 1.89
CA GLN A 176 16.18 18.23 0.90
C GLN A 176 15.39 18.37 -0.39
N SER A 177 14.83 17.28 -0.88
CA SER A 177 14.02 17.25 -2.09
C SER A 177 13.22 15.95 -2.18
N GLY A 178 12.19 15.91 -3.03
CA GLY A 178 11.36 14.73 -3.31
C GLY A 178 11.37 14.37 -4.79
N TYR A 179 11.71 13.13 -5.11
CA TYR A 179 11.53 12.55 -6.45
C TYR A 179 10.11 12.04 -6.54
N VAL A 180 9.30 12.69 -7.36
CA VAL A 180 7.84 12.49 -7.39
C VAL A 180 7.44 11.63 -8.58
N TYR A 181 6.56 10.67 -8.34
CA TYR A 181 6.06 9.73 -9.35
C TYR A 181 4.54 9.68 -9.31
N ARG A 182 3.94 9.62 -10.49
CA ARG A 182 2.52 9.34 -10.68
C ARG A 182 2.37 7.93 -11.24
N ASN A 183 1.57 7.12 -10.56
CA ASN A 183 1.22 5.80 -11.09
C ASN A 183 0.00 5.93 -12.02
N ASP A 184 0.24 5.99 -13.31
CA ASP A 184 -0.79 6.09 -14.33
C ASP A 184 -1.41 4.71 -14.66
N SER A 185 -0.79 3.62 -14.17
CA SER A 185 -1.37 2.26 -14.21
C SER A 185 -2.29 1.99 -13.02
N ARG A 186 -2.49 2.98 -12.13
CA ARG A 186 -3.38 2.80 -10.99
C ARG A 186 -4.77 2.49 -11.51
N ASP A 187 -5.29 1.38 -11.05
CA ASP A 187 -6.67 1.06 -11.30
C ASP A 187 -7.60 2.10 -10.65
N THR A 188 -8.59 2.55 -11.41
CA THR A 188 -9.64 3.47 -10.98
C THR A 188 -11.03 2.86 -11.16
N THR A 189 -11.09 1.60 -11.56
CA THR A 189 -12.34 0.88 -11.79
C THR A 189 -12.85 0.32 -10.47
N PRO A 190 -14.02 0.75 -9.97
CA PRO A 190 -14.55 0.18 -8.74
C PRO A 190 -15.00 -1.27 -8.92
N PRO A 191 -14.99 -2.08 -7.86
CA PRO A 191 -15.55 -3.42 -7.87
C PRO A 191 -17.00 -3.47 -8.34
N THR A 192 -17.37 -4.54 -8.99
CA THR A 192 -18.76 -4.85 -9.36
C THR A 192 -19.36 -5.76 -8.31
N ILE A 193 -20.56 -5.41 -7.81
CA ILE A 193 -21.39 -6.25 -6.94
C ILE A 193 -22.65 -6.63 -7.71
N SER A 194 -22.99 -7.92 -7.74
CA SER A 194 -24.17 -8.42 -8.45
C SER A 194 -24.80 -9.60 -7.75
N ASN A 195 -25.95 -10.06 -8.22
CA ASN A 195 -26.66 -11.24 -7.71
C ASN A 195 -26.84 -11.23 -6.18
N VAL A 196 -27.19 -10.08 -5.62
CA VAL A 196 -27.46 -9.93 -4.18
C VAL A 196 -28.70 -10.73 -3.84
N ARG A 197 -28.58 -11.59 -2.84
CA ARG A 197 -29.68 -12.41 -2.33
C ARG A 197 -29.58 -12.60 -0.83
N ILE A 198 -30.72 -12.85 -0.20
CA ILE A 198 -30.81 -13.18 1.21
C ILE A 198 -31.15 -14.67 1.31
N THR A 199 -30.43 -15.39 2.15
CA THR A 199 -30.62 -16.82 2.41
C THR A 199 -30.63 -17.09 3.92
N ASP A 200 -30.92 -18.33 4.31
CA ASP A 200 -30.83 -18.82 5.69
C ASP A 200 -31.57 -17.94 6.71
N VAL A 201 -32.74 -17.46 6.32
CA VAL A 201 -33.58 -16.62 7.18
C VAL A 201 -34.19 -17.50 8.30
N ASN A 202 -33.91 -17.14 9.55
CA ASN A 202 -34.44 -17.83 10.74
C ASN A 202 -34.57 -16.83 11.93
N ALA A 203 -34.98 -17.32 13.09
CA ALA A 203 -35.20 -16.48 14.29
C ALA A 203 -33.95 -15.68 14.72
N ASP A 204 -32.76 -16.15 14.40
CA ASP A 204 -31.50 -15.51 14.82
C ASP A 204 -30.95 -14.50 13.80
N GLY A 205 -31.48 -14.51 12.57
CA GLY A 205 -31.03 -13.60 11.53
C GLY A 205 -31.12 -14.15 10.11
N TYR A 206 -30.24 -13.64 9.24
CA TYR A 206 -30.20 -13.97 7.80
C TYR A 206 -28.78 -13.90 7.26
N THR A 207 -28.56 -14.57 6.15
CA THR A 207 -27.28 -14.49 5.42
C THR A 207 -27.46 -13.64 4.16
N VAL A 208 -26.59 -12.67 3.94
CA VAL A 208 -26.50 -11.94 2.67
C VAL A 208 -25.40 -12.54 1.85
N VAL A 209 -25.70 -12.85 0.58
CA VAL A 209 -24.75 -13.41 -0.39
C VAL A 209 -24.79 -12.57 -1.65
N CYS A 210 -23.63 -12.31 -2.24
CA CYS A 210 -23.51 -11.61 -3.52
C CYS A 210 -22.33 -12.14 -4.33
N ASN A 211 -22.31 -11.80 -5.62
CA ASN A 211 -21.13 -11.96 -6.44
C ASN A 211 -20.34 -10.65 -6.45
N VAL A 212 -19.02 -10.77 -6.39
CA VAL A 212 -18.10 -9.64 -6.44
C VAL A 212 -17.00 -9.93 -7.45
N SER A 213 -16.64 -8.94 -8.23
CA SER A 213 -15.53 -9.04 -9.20
C SER A 213 -14.88 -7.70 -9.42
N ASP A 214 -13.60 -7.74 -9.76
CA ASP A 214 -12.81 -6.57 -10.07
C ASP A 214 -11.60 -6.96 -10.95
N ASN A 215 -11.09 -6.02 -11.74
CA ASN A 215 -9.96 -6.25 -12.65
C ASN A 215 -8.59 -6.38 -11.94
N VAL A 216 -8.46 -5.89 -10.72
CA VAL A 216 -7.25 -6.04 -9.88
C VAL A 216 -7.50 -6.89 -8.62
N GLY A 217 -8.74 -7.34 -8.44
CA GLY A 217 -9.15 -8.22 -7.36
C GLY A 217 -9.76 -7.51 -6.16
N ILE A 218 -10.57 -8.28 -5.43
CA ILE A 218 -11.27 -7.82 -4.22
C ILE A 218 -10.35 -7.88 -3.02
N SER A 219 -10.21 -6.79 -2.29
CA SER A 219 -9.42 -6.72 -1.04
C SER A 219 -10.23 -7.03 0.20
N LYS A 220 -11.48 -6.55 0.26
CA LYS A 220 -12.40 -6.85 1.35
C LYS A 220 -13.85 -6.57 0.94
N VAL A 221 -14.79 -7.21 1.65
CA VAL A 221 -16.22 -6.92 1.56
C VAL A 221 -16.77 -6.77 2.98
N GLU A 222 -17.57 -5.73 3.21
CA GLU A 222 -18.21 -5.47 4.51
C GLU A 222 -19.71 -5.28 4.34
N PHE A 223 -20.47 -5.71 5.35
CA PHE A 223 -21.93 -5.76 5.35
C PHE A 223 -22.50 -4.97 6.54
N PRO A 224 -22.40 -3.63 6.55
CA PRO A 224 -23.05 -2.82 7.58
C PRO A 224 -24.57 -3.02 7.53
N SER A 225 -25.14 -3.37 8.69
CA SER A 225 -26.55 -3.76 8.82
C SER A 225 -27.19 -3.06 10.00
N TRP A 226 -28.46 -2.68 9.85
CA TRP A 226 -29.26 -2.04 10.92
C TRP A 226 -30.75 -2.23 10.70
N ASN A 227 -31.53 -2.02 11.76
CA ASN A 227 -32.97 -1.95 11.71
C ASN A 227 -33.40 -0.51 11.39
N THR A 228 -34.09 -0.28 10.27
CA THR A 228 -34.43 1.06 9.81
C THR A 228 -35.61 1.71 10.61
N ASP A 229 -36.39 0.89 11.34
CA ASP A 229 -37.48 1.37 12.17
C ASP A 229 -36.97 1.91 13.53
N LYS A 230 -35.73 1.58 13.90
CA LYS A 230 -35.13 1.91 15.20
C LYS A 230 -33.86 2.78 15.06
N HIS A 231 -33.11 2.65 14.01
CA HIS A 231 -31.79 3.23 13.86
C HIS A 231 -31.56 3.78 12.45
N ARG A 232 -30.56 4.64 12.32
CA ARG A 232 -30.08 5.16 11.04
C ARG A 232 -28.81 4.41 10.60
N GLY A 233 -28.37 4.65 9.38
CA GLY A 233 -27.16 4.02 8.82
C GLY A 233 -25.87 4.30 9.60
N GLU A 234 -25.79 5.41 10.33
CA GLU A 234 -24.69 5.73 11.26
C GLU A 234 -24.59 4.78 12.45
N ASP A 235 -25.69 4.11 12.78
CA ASP A 235 -25.76 3.10 13.83
C ASP A 235 -25.51 1.67 13.32
N ALA A 236 -25.15 1.51 12.05
CA ALA A 236 -24.95 0.21 11.44
C ALA A 236 -23.84 -0.60 12.15
N ASN A 237 -24.09 -1.88 12.33
CA ASN A 237 -23.06 -2.80 12.75
C ASN A 237 -22.29 -3.28 11.51
N TRP A 238 -20.98 -3.00 11.45
CA TRP A 238 -20.10 -3.35 10.35
C TRP A 238 -19.59 -4.79 10.48
N ILE A 239 -20.07 -5.65 9.61
CA ILE A 239 -19.77 -7.07 9.64
C ILE A 239 -18.82 -7.40 8.49
N GLN A 240 -17.65 -7.95 8.82
CA GLN A 240 -16.69 -8.41 7.82
C GLN A 240 -17.24 -9.63 7.11
N GLY A 241 -17.27 -9.58 5.77
CA GLY A 241 -17.69 -10.70 4.94
C GLY A 241 -16.57 -11.70 4.68
N SER A 242 -16.96 -12.94 4.42
CA SER A 242 -16.09 -13.96 3.84
C SER A 242 -16.14 -13.86 2.32
N VAL A 243 -14.99 -13.96 1.65
CA VAL A 243 -14.89 -13.98 0.18
C VAL A 243 -14.26 -15.30 -0.23
N SER A 244 -14.94 -16.02 -1.13
CA SER A 244 -14.47 -17.28 -1.71
C SER A 244 -14.69 -17.25 -3.23
N GLY A 245 -13.61 -17.20 -3.99
CA GLY A 245 -13.69 -16.93 -5.42
C GLY A 245 -14.40 -15.59 -5.67
N ASN A 246 -15.44 -15.62 -6.49
CA ASN A 246 -16.27 -14.45 -6.80
C ASN A 246 -17.51 -14.31 -5.92
N THR A 247 -17.61 -15.04 -4.83
CA THR A 247 -18.77 -14.98 -3.92
C THR A 247 -18.36 -14.37 -2.60
N ALA A 248 -19.09 -13.35 -2.16
CA ALA A 248 -18.98 -12.76 -0.83
C ALA A 248 -20.24 -13.07 -0.02
N SER A 249 -20.08 -13.32 1.27
CA SER A 249 -21.21 -13.55 2.18
C SER A 249 -20.93 -13.11 3.60
N ALA A 250 -22.01 -12.75 4.31
CA ALA A 250 -21.96 -12.52 5.75
C ALA A 250 -23.25 -13.00 6.41
N ARG A 251 -23.12 -13.58 7.59
CA ARG A 251 -24.24 -13.88 8.48
C ARG A 251 -24.56 -12.62 9.30
N ILE A 252 -25.78 -12.12 9.20
CA ILE A 252 -26.29 -11.01 9.98
C ILE A 252 -27.03 -11.59 11.18
N SER A 253 -26.43 -11.55 12.35
CA SER A 253 -27.08 -11.94 13.59
C SER A 253 -27.85 -10.76 14.17
N LEU A 254 -29.16 -10.90 14.33
CA LEU A 254 -30.00 -9.80 14.82
C LEU A 254 -29.67 -9.39 16.25
N SER A 255 -29.24 -10.33 17.09
CA SER A 255 -28.81 -10.05 18.47
C SER A 255 -27.55 -9.21 18.56
N SER A 256 -26.74 -9.19 17.51
CA SER A 256 -25.50 -8.39 17.44
C SER A 256 -25.76 -6.94 16.97
N LEU A 257 -26.95 -6.65 16.42
CA LEU A 257 -27.29 -5.30 15.98
C LEU A 257 -27.69 -4.43 17.17
N LYS A 258 -27.50 -3.10 17.06
CA LYS A 258 -27.91 -2.14 18.11
C LYS A 258 -29.37 -2.27 18.53
N SER A 259 -30.25 -2.60 17.60
CA SER A 259 -31.68 -2.82 17.88
C SER A 259 -31.96 -4.10 18.66
N GLY A 260 -31.02 -5.03 18.72
CA GLY A 260 -31.29 -6.39 19.14
C GLY A 260 -32.17 -7.15 18.15
N ALA A 261 -32.59 -8.35 18.53
CA ALA A 261 -33.48 -9.19 17.74
C ALA A 261 -34.95 -8.74 17.89
N VAL A 262 -35.34 -7.71 17.15
CA VAL A 262 -36.71 -7.15 17.15
C VAL A 262 -37.35 -7.27 15.77
N GLN A 263 -38.67 -7.21 15.72
CA GLN A 263 -39.39 -7.10 14.44
C GLN A 263 -39.08 -5.77 13.74
N GLY A 264 -39.16 -5.74 12.42
CA GLY A 264 -39.00 -4.53 11.64
C GLY A 264 -38.32 -4.71 10.31
N ASN A 265 -38.02 -3.60 9.70
CA ASN A 265 -37.33 -3.52 8.43
C ASN A 265 -35.79 -3.47 8.68
N TYR A 266 -35.06 -4.38 8.06
CA TYR A 266 -33.61 -4.42 8.13
C TYR A 266 -33.02 -4.12 6.77
N VAL A 267 -32.00 -3.28 6.76
CA VAL A 267 -31.18 -2.96 5.59
C VAL A 267 -29.77 -3.42 5.85
N THR A 268 -29.18 -4.03 4.82
CA THR A 268 -27.75 -4.33 4.74
C THR A 268 -27.19 -3.60 3.54
N HIS A 269 -26.21 -2.74 3.75
CA HIS A 269 -25.35 -2.26 2.69
C HIS A 269 -24.23 -3.28 2.47
N ILE A 270 -23.75 -3.36 1.25
CA ILE A 270 -22.64 -4.23 0.86
C ILE A 270 -21.59 -3.33 0.25
N TYR A 271 -20.46 -3.21 0.92
CA TYR A 271 -19.31 -2.45 0.43
C TYR A 271 -18.25 -3.44 -0.02
N ALA A 272 -17.81 -3.33 -1.27
CA ALA A 272 -16.65 -4.04 -1.78
C ALA A 272 -15.53 -3.05 -2.09
N TRP A 273 -14.32 -3.38 -1.69
CA TRP A 273 -13.10 -2.63 -2.03
C TRP A 273 -12.17 -3.52 -2.84
N ASP A 274 -11.53 -2.93 -3.84
CA ASP A 274 -10.42 -3.55 -4.56
C ASP A 274 -9.07 -3.33 -3.86
N SER A 275 -8.02 -3.87 -4.47
CA SER A 275 -6.64 -3.70 -3.98
C SER A 275 -6.07 -2.30 -4.24
N SER A 276 -6.72 -1.50 -5.06
CA SER A 276 -6.34 -0.11 -5.39
C SER A 276 -7.06 0.92 -4.53
N GLY A 277 -8.03 0.48 -3.70
CA GLY A 277 -8.80 1.31 -2.79
C GLY A 277 -10.07 1.92 -3.39
N ASN A 278 -10.45 1.54 -4.63
CA ASN A 278 -11.76 1.90 -5.16
C ASN A 278 -12.84 1.07 -4.47
N LYS A 279 -14.05 1.62 -4.39
CA LYS A 279 -15.15 0.95 -3.68
C LYS A 279 -16.47 1.09 -4.43
N THR A 280 -17.30 0.08 -4.27
CA THR A 280 -18.71 0.09 -4.65
C THR A 280 -19.57 -0.21 -3.45
N CYS A 281 -20.78 0.36 -3.42
CA CYS A 281 -21.81 0.07 -2.43
C CYS A 281 -23.13 -0.23 -3.12
N VAL A 282 -23.77 -1.32 -2.70
CA VAL A 282 -25.16 -1.64 -3.01
C VAL A 282 -25.94 -1.92 -1.73
N SER A 283 -27.25 -2.00 -1.78
CA SER A 283 -28.08 -2.30 -0.61
C SER A 283 -29.07 -3.41 -0.91
N THR A 284 -29.44 -4.14 0.15
CA THR A 284 -30.58 -5.07 0.16
C THR A 284 -31.36 -4.89 1.45
N SER A 285 -32.60 -5.34 1.47
CA SER A 285 -33.47 -5.21 2.64
C SER A 285 -34.31 -6.47 2.85
N ILE A 286 -34.69 -6.71 4.09
CA ILE A 286 -35.63 -7.75 4.49
C ILE A 286 -36.58 -7.22 5.54
N VAL A 287 -37.84 -7.60 5.46
CA VAL A 287 -38.83 -7.38 6.53
C VAL A 287 -38.77 -8.61 7.45
N TYR A 288 -38.45 -8.36 8.71
CA TYR A 288 -38.39 -9.41 9.72
C TYR A 288 -39.64 -9.36 10.59
N LEU A 289 -40.46 -10.35 10.39
CA LEU A 289 -41.68 -10.55 11.18
C LEU A 289 -41.39 -11.69 12.16
N SER A 290 -41.58 -11.45 13.46
CA SER A 290 -41.52 -12.53 14.44
C SER A 290 -42.57 -13.58 14.10
N LEU A 291 -42.14 -14.81 13.95
CA LEU A 291 -43.05 -15.93 13.99
C LEU A 291 -43.53 -16.08 15.45
N ILE A 292 -44.70 -15.51 15.72
CA ILE A 292 -45.40 -15.85 16.97
C ILE A 292 -45.90 -17.25 16.78
N HIS A 293 -45.33 -18.20 17.51
CA HIS A 293 -45.90 -19.50 17.72
C HIS A 293 -46.23 -19.62 19.18
#